data_9bb226631b7f1ddda870384d628a3207
#
_entry.id   9bb226631b7f1ddda870384d628a3207
#
_cell.length_a   1.000
_cell.length_b   1.000
_cell.length_c   1.000
_cell.angle_alpha   90.00
_cell.angle_beta   90.00
_cell.angle_gamma   90.00
#
_symmetry.space_group_name_H-M   'P 1'
#
loop_
_entity.id
_entity.type
_entity.pdbx_description
1 polymer ?
#
loop_
_entity_poly.entity_id
_entity_poly.type
_entity_poly.pdbx_seq_one_letter_code
_entity_poly.pdbx_strand_id
1 'polypeptide(L)'
;MSASTSTRRVFSPSAVIAILCIGSLSGALMQSLVIPIQSELPQLLGTDAGSASWAVTATLLAAAVTMPVSGRLADMYGKKRVLVASAGILAVGSLIAALSSTLAPFLVGRALQGVAMGYIPVAISLVREVAPKEKAAGAVAAVSATLGVGGALGLPLAAWIAQDYSWHGLFWVSTGLALVVLVLTAAVVPTVRDSHPAHIDVVGILGLAVGLSAALIGVSKGSTWGWGSPETVGSILGGVLVLLAWGVYELRHDDPLVDLRTTSRKPVLFTNLAALLIGFGMMAQAIVVPQLLQLPEATGYGLGQSILAAGLWMAPGGFMMLVFAPVSSRLITTVGARITLSIGAVVISAGYVLALGLMDAPWQLMVASIVASAGVGIGYAAMPTLILDNVPAREAGSGVGVNGLMRSVGTTIAGAVMAAILTSRTLELGPGVTVPDESAFQLCFLVGAGAALAGALVALLVPKLRRPDPEAQQPSVDADESGELAPVSV
;
A
#
# COMPACT_ATOMS: atom_id res chain seq x y z
N MET A 1 44.05 4.93 29.14
CA MET A 1 43.27 4.54 27.99
C MET A 1 41.94 5.24 28.09
N SER A 2 41.77 6.35 27.32
CA SER A 2 40.57 7.19 27.34
C SER A 2 39.50 6.51 26.49
N ALA A 3 38.38 6.09 27.09
CA ALA A 3 37.25 5.56 26.38
C ALA A 3 36.59 6.71 25.58
N SER A 4 36.75 6.69 24.28
CA SER A 4 36.06 7.57 23.35
C SER A 4 34.57 7.27 23.43
N THR A 5 33.84 8.06 24.19
CA THR A 5 32.37 8.13 24.15
C THR A 5 31.97 8.71 22.80
N SER A 6 31.69 7.84 21.83
CA SER A 6 31.06 8.23 20.59
C SER A 6 29.67 8.81 20.94
N THR A 7 29.54 10.12 20.92
CA THR A 7 28.27 10.83 21.00
C THR A 7 27.43 10.43 19.78
N ARG A 8 26.58 9.41 19.92
CA ARG A 8 25.53 9.11 18.93
C ARG A 8 24.68 10.38 18.76
N ARG A 9 24.75 11.00 17.61
CA ARG A 9 23.85 12.13 17.25
C ARG A 9 22.41 11.60 17.35
N VAL A 10 21.69 12.02 18.38
CA VAL A 10 20.26 11.73 18.51
C VAL A 10 19.53 12.73 17.65
N PHE A 11 19.08 12.30 16.46
CA PHE A 11 18.24 13.16 15.61
C PHE A 11 16.86 13.35 16.23
N SER A 12 16.23 14.48 15.95
CA SER A 12 14.87 14.76 16.45
C SER A 12 13.86 13.74 15.88
N PRO A 13 12.86 13.31 16.63
CA PRO A 13 11.80 12.44 16.13
C PRO A 13 11.16 12.97 14.83
N SER A 14 10.99 14.27 14.70
CA SER A 14 10.45 14.93 13.51
C SER A 14 11.33 14.71 12.26
N ALA A 15 12.65 14.72 12.41
CA ALA A 15 13.57 14.46 11.30
C ALA A 15 13.47 13.00 10.84
N VAL A 16 13.39 12.06 11.78
CA VAL A 16 13.18 10.64 11.46
C VAL A 16 11.86 10.43 10.74
N ILE A 17 10.76 11.01 11.25
CA ILE A 17 9.44 10.93 10.62
C ILE A 17 9.48 11.48 9.19
N ALA A 18 10.09 12.65 8.97
CA ALA A 18 10.22 13.25 7.65
C ALA A 18 10.94 12.33 6.65
N ILE A 19 12.02 11.66 7.08
CA ILE A 19 12.76 10.72 6.21
C ILE A 19 11.94 9.48 5.91
N LEU A 20 11.21 8.95 6.88
CA LEU A 20 10.30 7.82 6.66
C LEU A 20 9.16 8.20 5.70
N CYS A 21 8.66 9.44 5.77
CA CYS A 21 7.70 9.99 4.81
C CYS A 21 8.31 10.09 3.39
N ILE A 22 9.53 10.62 3.24
CA ILE A 22 10.21 10.75 1.94
C ILE A 22 10.47 9.36 1.34
N GLY A 23 10.91 8.38 2.13
CA GLY A 23 11.14 7.03 1.67
C GLY A 23 9.85 6.33 1.21
N SER A 24 8.76 6.49 1.95
CA SER A 24 7.44 5.96 1.59
C SER A 24 6.87 6.65 0.34
N LEU A 25 7.03 7.97 0.24
CA LEU A 25 6.69 8.76 -0.95
C LEU A 25 7.43 8.24 -2.19
N SER A 26 8.75 8.00 -2.06
CA SER A 26 9.57 7.50 -3.15
C SER A 26 9.07 6.15 -3.67
N GLY A 27 8.73 5.20 -2.78
CA GLY A 27 8.15 3.92 -3.16
C GLY A 27 6.84 4.08 -3.94
N ALA A 28 5.92 4.92 -3.44
CA ALA A 28 4.64 5.17 -4.10
C ALA A 28 4.80 5.88 -5.46
N LEU A 29 5.71 6.83 -5.55
CA LEU A 29 6.00 7.54 -6.79
C LEU A 29 6.53 6.57 -7.87
N MET A 30 7.44 5.65 -7.50
CA MET A 30 7.99 4.64 -8.43
C MET A 30 6.89 3.74 -9.03
N GLN A 31 5.84 3.47 -8.29
CA GLN A 31 4.72 2.66 -8.77
C GLN A 31 3.93 3.36 -9.88
N SER A 32 3.74 4.67 -9.77
CA SER A 32 2.92 5.46 -10.71
C SER A 32 3.70 5.97 -11.94
N LEU A 33 5.04 6.04 -11.89
CA LEU A 33 5.85 6.57 -12.99
C LEU A 33 5.73 5.79 -14.31
N VAL A 34 5.41 4.50 -14.27
CA VAL A 34 5.31 3.66 -15.49
C VAL A 34 3.94 3.76 -16.15
N ILE A 35 2.91 4.19 -15.43
CA ILE A 35 1.55 4.19 -15.93
C ILE A 35 1.40 5.01 -17.22
N PRO A 36 1.92 6.25 -17.35
CA PRO A 36 1.77 7.06 -18.55
C PRO A 36 2.47 6.49 -19.79
N ILE A 37 3.57 5.75 -19.60
CA ILE A 37 4.34 5.17 -20.72
C ILE A 37 3.93 3.73 -21.04
N GLN A 38 2.96 3.17 -20.33
CA GLN A 38 2.60 1.75 -20.44
C GLN A 38 2.15 1.37 -21.86
N SER A 39 1.44 2.24 -22.55
CA SER A 39 1.00 2.04 -23.94
C SER A 39 2.15 2.07 -24.95
N GLU A 40 3.25 2.74 -24.63
CA GLU A 40 4.43 2.89 -25.49
C GLU A 40 5.50 1.82 -25.23
N LEU A 41 5.45 1.16 -24.06
CA LEU A 41 6.44 0.14 -23.67
C LEU A 41 6.65 -0.97 -24.71
N PRO A 42 5.62 -1.47 -25.44
CA PRO A 42 5.84 -2.45 -26.51
C PRO A 42 6.83 -1.96 -27.57
N GLN A 43 6.68 -0.72 -28.02
CA GLN A 43 7.56 -0.11 -29.02
C GLN A 43 8.93 0.22 -28.42
N LEU A 44 8.96 0.79 -27.20
CA LEU A 44 10.20 1.20 -26.51
C LEU A 44 11.11 0.03 -26.16
N LEU A 45 10.54 -1.14 -25.89
CA LEU A 45 11.27 -2.36 -25.49
C LEU A 45 11.35 -3.43 -26.60
N GLY A 46 10.78 -3.14 -27.81
CA GLY A 46 10.76 -4.07 -28.94
C GLY A 46 10.03 -5.38 -28.64
N THR A 47 8.87 -5.31 -27.98
CA THR A 47 8.11 -6.48 -27.52
C THR A 47 6.61 -6.32 -27.81
N ASP A 48 5.83 -7.36 -27.56
CA ASP A 48 4.36 -7.31 -27.66
C ASP A 48 3.71 -6.68 -26.43
N ALA A 49 2.45 -6.24 -26.55
CA ALA A 49 1.71 -5.59 -25.47
C ALA A 49 1.46 -6.51 -24.27
N GLY A 50 1.28 -7.82 -24.51
CA GLY A 50 1.10 -8.82 -23.45
C GLY A 50 2.36 -8.93 -22.56
N SER A 51 3.52 -8.98 -23.22
CA SER A 51 4.82 -9.02 -22.53
C SER A 51 5.15 -7.69 -21.84
N ALA A 52 4.89 -6.54 -22.47
CA ALA A 52 5.11 -5.23 -21.88
C ALA A 52 4.27 -5.00 -20.60
N SER A 53 3.05 -5.56 -20.53
CA SER A 53 2.18 -5.45 -19.34
C SER A 53 2.79 -6.05 -18.06
N TRP A 54 3.78 -6.95 -18.20
CA TRP A 54 4.52 -7.48 -17.06
C TRP A 54 5.32 -6.42 -16.31
N ALA A 55 5.63 -5.28 -16.93
CA ALA A 55 6.32 -4.16 -16.27
C ALA A 55 5.57 -3.66 -15.02
N VAL A 56 4.24 -3.63 -15.06
CA VAL A 56 3.41 -3.27 -13.91
C VAL A 56 3.16 -4.48 -13.01
N THR A 57 2.80 -5.62 -13.61
CA THR A 57 2.46 -6.85 -12.89
C THR A 57 3.62 -7.34 -12.01
N ALA A 58 4.86 -7.38 -12.54
CA ALA A 58 6.02 -7.83 -11.78
C ALA A 58 6.27 -6.97 -10.52
N THR A 59 6.10 -5.66 -10.63
CA THR A 59 6.27 -4.75 -9.48
C THR A 59 5.19 -5.00 -8.42
N LEU A 60 3.94 -5.15 -8.83
CA LEU A 60 2.82 -5.37 -7.89
C LEU A 60 2.94 -6.73 -7.19
N LEU A 61 3.31 -7.79 -7.93
CA LEU A 61 3.51 -9.13 -7.36
C LEU A 61 4.67 -9.14 -6.36
N ALA A 62 5.81 -8.58 -6.75
CA ALA A 62 6.97 -8.48 -5.87
C ALA A 62 6.65 -7.67 -4.61
N ALA A 63 5.91 -6.56 -4.73
CA ALA A 63 5.46 -5.76 -3.60
C ALA A 63 4.55 -6.55 -2.66
N ALA A 64 3.55 -7.27 -3.20
CA ALA A 64 2.60 -8.04 -2.42
C ALA A 64 3.31 -9.11 -1.57
N VAL A 65 4.24 -9.87 -2.17
CA VAL A 65 5.04 -10.89 -1.47
C VAL A 65 5.97 -10.26 -0.44
N THR A 66 6.63 -9.16 -0.79
CA THR A 66 7.70 -8.60 0.05
C THR A 66 7.18 -7.84 1.27
N MET A 67 5.96 -7.30 1.24
CA MET A 67 5.41 -6.55 2.37
C MET A 67 5.41 -7.34 3.69
N PRO A 68 4.83 -8.55 3.79
CA PRO A 68 4.89 -9.35 5.02
C PRO A 68 6.32 -9.84 5.32
N VAL A 69 7.08 -10.22 4.29
CA VAL A 69 8.48 -10.67 4.44
C VAL A 69 9.35 -9.58 5.05
N SER A 70 9.30 -8.35 4.52
CA SER A 70 10.05 -7.21 5.05
C SER A 70 9.63 -6.86 6.47
N GLY A 71 8.32 -6.95 6.77
CA GLY A 71 7.81 -6.77 8.13
C GLY A 71 8.43 -7.78 9.11
N ARG A 72 8.41 -9.07 8.76
CA ARG A 72 9.00 -10.14 9.57
C ARG A 72 10.51 -9.96 9.74
N LEU A 73 11.22 -9.68 8.65
CA LEU A 73 12.67 -9.41 8.71
C LEU A 73 12.99 -8.20 9.58
N ALA A 74 12.13 -7.17 9.57
CA ALA A 74 12.32 -5.99 10.41
C ALA A 74 12.12 -6.30 11.90
N ASP A 75 11.18 -7.16 12.23
CA ASP A 75 10.94 -7.63 13.62
C ASP A 75 12.10 -8.52 14.11
N MET A 76 12.74 -9.30 13.21
CA MET A 76 13.86 -10.19 13.54
C MET A 76 15.22 -9.49 13.58
N TYR A 77 15.55 -8.71 12.54
CA TYR A 77 16.89 -8.13 12.35
C TYR A 77 16.99 -6.64 12.66
N GLY A 78 15.85 -6.03 12.97
CA GLY A 78 15.74 -4.60 13.29
C GLY A 78 15.34 -3.75 12.08
N LYS A 79 14.43 -2.84 12.34
CA LYS A 79 13.72 -2.01 11.33
C LYS A 79 14.66 -1.15 10.48
N LYS A 80 15.67 -0.53 11.09
CA LYS A 80 16.66 0.28 10.35
C LYS A 80 17.37 -0.51 9.26
N ARG A 81 17.82 -1.74 9.54
CA ARG A 81 18.55 -2.57 8.58
C ARG A 81 17.69 -2.89 7.37
N VAL A 82 16.44 -3.23 7.60
CA VAL A 82 15.49 -3.56 6.52
C VAL A 82 15.14 -2.31 5.71
N LEU A 83 14.94 -1.15 6.35
CA LEU A 83 14.71 0.12 5.64
C LEU A 83 15.89 0.50 4.73
N VAL A 84 17.14 0.37 5.22
CA VAL A 84 18.34 0.64 4.43
C VAL A 84 18.48 -0.36 3.27
N ALA A 85 18.23 -1.64 3.51
CA ALA A 85 18.26 -2.66 2.47
C ALA A 85 17.19 -2.39 1.39
N SER A 86 15.94 -2.07 1.81
CA SER A 86 14.86 -1.74 0.88
C SER A 86 15.19 -0.50 0.03
N ALA A 87 15.74 0.55 0.63
CA ALA A 87 16.19 1.75 -0.10
C ALA A 87 17.32 1.43 -1.08
N GLY A 88 18.26 0.57 -0.70
CA GLY A 88 19.34 0.10 -1.58
C GLY A 88 18.79 -0.73 -2.75
N ILE A 89 17.87 -1.63 -2.49
CA ILE A 89 17.18 -2.43 -3.53
C ILE A 89 16.42 -1.51 -4.49
N LEU A 90 15.76 -0.46 -3.98
CA LEU A 90 15.09 0.54 -4.81
C LEU A 90 16.07 1.25 -5.74
N ALA A 91 17.23 1.67 -5.22
CA ALA A 91 18.26 2.33 -6.01
C ALA A 91 18.81 1.42 -7.11
N VAL A 92 19.13 0.16 -6.77
CA VAL A 92 19.62 -0.83 -7.74
C VAL A 92 18.55 -1.16 -8.79
N GLY A 93 17.32 -1.41 -8.38
CA GLY A 93 16.20 -1.71 -9.29
C GLY A 93 15.92 -0.55 -10.25
N SER A 94 15.94 0.69 -9.74
CA SER A 94 15.75 1.89 -10.54
C SER A 94 16.91 2.11 -11.52
N LEU A 95 18.15 1.87 -11.10
CA LEU A 95 19.34 1.96 -11.97
C LEU A 95 19.28 0.92 -13.09
N ILE A 96 18.93 -0.33 -12.78
CA ILE A 96 18.78 -1.38 -13.79
C ILE A 96 17.71 -0.96 -14.81
N ALA A 97 16.55 -0.48 -14.36
CA ALA A 97 15.50 -0.01 -15.25
C ALA A 97 15.93 1.20 -16.10
N ALA A 98 16.70 2.14 -15.51
CA ALA A 98 17.25 3.30 -16.22
C ALA A 98 18.26 2.94 -17.33
N LEU A 99 18.97 1.85 -17.18
CA LEU A 99 19.98 1.37 -18.14
C LEU A 99 19.41 0.34 -19.14
N SER A 100 18.15 -0.10 -18.95
CA SER A 100 17.56 -1.18 -19.73
C SER A 100 17.01 -0.67 -21.06
N SER A 101 17.38 -1.33 -22.14
CA SER A 101 16.83 -1.14 -23.49
C SER A 101 16.00 -2.33 -23.98
N THR A 102 15.89 -3.40 -23.18
CA THR A 102 15.15 -4.63 -23.51
C THR A 102 14.28 -5.06 -22.32
N LEU A 103 13.27 -5.89 -22.61
CA LEU A 103 12.27 -6.28 -21.63
C LEU A 103 12.85 -7.00 -20.40
N ALA A 104 13.73 -7.98 -20.58
CA ALA A 104 14.18 -8.84 -19.48
C ALA A 104 14.88 -8.08 -18.35
N PRO A 105 15.94 -7.27 -18.59
CA PRO A 105 16.56 -6.48 -17.52
C PRO A 105 15.59 -5.42 -16.98
N PHE A 106 14.72 -4.85 -17.81
CA PHE A 106 13.68 -3.92 -17.35
C PHE A 106 12.75 -4.57 -16.32
N LEU A 107 12.26 -5.78 -16.58
CA LEU A 107 11.43 -6.52 -15.64
C LEU A 107 12.15 -6.86 -14.32
N VAL A 108 13.45 -7.17 -14.38
CA VAL A 108 14.27 -7.36 -13.16
C VAL A 108 14.31 -6.06 -12.35
N GLY A 109 14.56 -4.92 -12.99
CA GLY A 109 14.51 -3.62 -12.33
C GLY A 109 13.16 -3.34 -11.68
N ARG A 110 12.06 -3.63 -12.39
CA ARG A 110 10.69 -3.47 -11.91
C ARG A 110 10.35 -4.40 -10.73
N ALA A 111 10.80 -5.66 -10.79
CA ALA A 111 10.63 -6.60 -9.67
C ALA A 111 11.39 -6.12 -8.42
N LEU A 112 12.62 -5.64 -8.57
CA LEU A 112 13.39 -5.08 -7.45
C LEU A 112 12.74 -3.82 -6.86
N GLN A 113 12.18 -2.93 -7.69
CA GLN A 113 11.38 -1.81 -7.22
C GLN A 113 10.16 -2.28 -6.40
N GLY A 114 9.51 -3.37 -6.83
CA GLY A 114 8.43 -4.01 -6.07
C GLY A 114 8.91 -4.55 -4.72
N VAL A 115 10.06 -5.24 -4.68
CA VAL A 115 10.68 -5.73 -3.43
C VAL A 115 10.95 -4.57 -2.46
N ALA A 116 11.37 -3.42 -2.96
CA ALA A 116 11.62 -2.24 -2.14
C ALA A 116 10.37 -1.67 -1.46
N MET A 117 9.15 -1.99 -1.92
CA MET A 117 7.90 -1.56 -1.30
C MET A 117 7.72 -2.07 0.14
N GLY A 118 8.49 -3.07 0.56
CA GLY A 118 8.62 -3.47 1.96
C GLY A 118 9.11 -2.37 2.90
N TYR A 119 9.69 -1.27 2.38
CA TYR A 119 10.02 -0.08 3.15
C TYR A 119 8.81 0.48 3.90
N ILE A 120 7.64 0.50 3.27
CA ILE A 120 6.42 1.18 3.77
C ILE A 120 5.91 0.57 5.09
N PRO A 121 5.60 -0.74 5.18
CA PRO A 121 5.12 -1.33 6.43
C PRO A 121 6.14 -1.21 7.56
N VAL A 122 7.42 -1.32 7.26
CA VAL A 122 8.49 -1.17 8.24
C VAL A 122 8.60 0.28 8.72
N ALA A 123 8.45 1.28 7.82
CA ALA A 123 8.42 2.69 8.18
C ALA A 123 7.22 3.01 9.09
N ILE A 124 6.04 2.48 8.80
CA ILE A 124 4.83 2.66 9.62
C ILE A 124 5.02 2.04 11.01
N SER A 125 5.60 0.85 11.08
CA SER A 125 5.89 0.18 12.37
C SER A 125 6.93 0.99 13.18
N LEU A 126 8.00 1.46 12.54
CA LEU A 126 9.05 2.23 13.23
C LEU A 126 8.56 3.59 13.69
N VAL A 127 7.77 4.29 12.87
CA VAL A 127 7.30 5.64 13.22
C VAL A 127 6.49 5.65 14.51
N ARG A 128 5.75 4.59 14.79
CA ARG A 128 5.00 4.44 16.04
C ARG A 128 5.90 4.31 17.27
N GLU A 129 7.08 3.71 17.13
CA GLU A 129 8.04 3.55 18.22
C GLU A 129 8.86 4.82 18.48
N VAL A 130 9.17 5.57 17.40
CA VAL A 130 10.01 6.78 17.49
C VAL A 130 9.21 8.03 17.84
N ALA A 131 7.95 8.07 17.44
CA ALA A 131 7.10 9.24 17.70
C ALA A 131 6.68 9.31 19.17
N PRO A 132 6.63 10.51 19.79
CA PRO A 132 5.99 10.68 21.08
C PRO A 132 4.55 10.13 21.08
N LYS A 133 4.11 9.52 22.18
CA LYS A 133 2.80 8.84 22.26
C LYS A 133 1.64 9.71 21.79
N GLU A 134 1.67 11.01 22.11
CA GLU A 134 0.64 11.99 21.75
C GLU A 134 0.62 12.28 20.25
N LYS A 135 1.74 12.08 19.56
CA LYS A 135 1.93 12.35 18.12
C LYS A 135 1.97 11.08 17.26
N ALA A 136 1.92 9.90 17.87
CA ALA A 136 2.09 8.63 17.16
C ALA A 136 1.03 8.43 16.05
N ALA A 137 -0.25 8.69 16.35
CA ALA A 137 -1.33 8.62 15.36
C ALA A 137 -1.11 9.58 14.18
N GLY A 138 -0.66 10.82 14.46
CA GLY A 138 -0.34 11.81 13.44
C GLY A 138 0.86 11.41 12.58
N ALA A 139 1.87 10.80 13.18
CA ALA A 139 3.05 10.33 12.49
C ALA A 139 2.74 9.14 11.56
N VAL A 140 1.93 8.18 12.01
CA VAL A 140 1.41 7.08 11.16
C VAL A 140 0.57 7.66 10.02
N ALA A 141 -0.30 8.64 10.30
CA ALA A 141 -1.11 9.30 9.29
C ALA A 141 -0.26 10.03 8.24
N ALA A 142 0.81 10.71 8.66
CA ALA A 142 1.71 11.41 7.76
C ALA A 142 2.42 10.42 6.80
N VAL A 143 3.03 9.33 7.31
CA VAL A 143 3.67 8.31 6.48
C VAL A 143 2.65 7.66 5.52
N SER A 144 1.45 7.38 6.00
CA SER A 144 0.40 6.77 5.19
C SER A 144 -0.09 7.71 4.06
N ALA A 145 -0.21 9.01 4.35
CA ALA A 145 -0.66 10.01 3.37
C ALA A 145 0.34 10.23 2.23
N THR A 146 1.64 10.02 2.47
CA THR A 146 2.68 10.17 1.43
C THR A 146 2.48 9.19 0.26
N LEU A 147 1.81 8.06 0.50
CA LEU A 147 1.48 7.10 -0.57
C LEU A 147 0.54 7.70 -1.62
N GLY A 148 -0.46 8.47 -1.17
CA GLY A 148 -1.37 9.16 -2.09
C GLY A 148 -0.68 10.30 -2.84
N VAL A 149 0.14 11.06 -2.13
CA VAL A 149 0.94 12.15 -2.75
C VAL A 149 1.89 11.59 -3.80
N GLY A 150 2.55 10.45 -3.51
CA GLY A 150 3.43 9.78 -4.47
C GLY A 150 2.68 9.35 -5.74
N GLY A 151 1.49 8.77 -5.58
CA GLY A 151 0.62 8.41 -6.71
C GLY A 151 0.19 9.63 -7.53
N ALA A 152 -0.22 10.71 -6.85
CA ALA A 152 -0.69 11.93 -7.50
C ALA A 152 0.39 12.71 -8.24
N LEU A 153 1.57 12.82 -7.65
CA LEU A 153 2.71 13.51 -8.27
C LEU A 153 3.34 12.68 -9.38
N GLY A 154 3.30 11.34 -9.26
CA GLY A 154 3.95 10.44 -10.18
C GLY A 154 3.38 10.50 -11.59
N LEU A 155 2.06 10.60 -11.74
CA LEU A 155 1.40 10.65 -13.06
C LEU A 155 1.79 11.90 -13.85
N PRO A 156 1.61 13.15 -13.35
CA PRO A 156 1.99 14.35 -14.10
C PRO A 156 3.51 14.43 -14.34
N LEU A 157 4.31 14.05 -13.33
CA LEU A 157 5.78 14.03 -13.45
C LEU A 157 6.23 13.07 -14.53
N ALA A 158 5.64 11.88 -14.56
CA ALA A 158 5.97 10.88 -15.57
C ALA A 158 5.54 11.30 -16.97
N ALA A 159 4.33 11.87 -17.11
CA ALA A 159 3.84 12.38 -18.39
C ALA A 159 4.74 13.50 -18.92
N TRP A 160 5.13 14.44 -18.05
CA TRP A 160 6.04 15.53 -18.43
C TRP A 160 7.41 15.01 -18.88
N ILE A 161 8.04 14.11 -18.10
CA ILE A 161 9.36 13.58 -18.45
C ILE A 161 9.29 12.75 -19.73
N ALA A 162 8.21 11.96 -19.94
CA ALA A 162 8.08 11.14 -21.13
C ALA A 162 7.84 11.98 -22.40
N GLN A 163 7.17 13.15 -22.30
CA GLN A 163 6.91 14.03 -23.41
C GLN A 163 8.14 14.86 -23.84
N ASP A 164 8.86 15.42 -22.85
CA ASP A 164 9.93 16.40 -23.13
C ASP A 164 11.33 15.77 -23.11
N TYR A 165 11.47 14.54 -22.55
CA TYR A 165 12.75 13.85 -22.38
C TYR A 165 12.64 12.37 -22.76
N SER A 166 13.71 11.63 -22.61
CA SER A 166 13.70 10.17 -22.76
C SER A 166 12.95 9.51 -21.59
N TRP A 167 12.17 8.47 -21.89
CA TRP A 167 11.50 7.65 -20.87
C TRP A 167 12.44 7.06 -19.81
N HIS A 168 13.73 6.86 -20.15
CA HIS A 168 14.77 6.47 -19.17
C HIS A 168 14.95 7.52 -18.07
N GLY A 169 14.63 8.80 -18.36
CA GLY A 169 14.67 9.89 -17.38
C GLY A 169 13.83 9.62 -16.15
N LEU A 170 12.70 8.92 -16.29
CA LEU A 170 11.82 8.48 -15.19
C LEU A 170 12.60 7.64 -14.17
N PHE A 171 13.40 6.71 -14.66
CA PHE A 171 14.18 5.79 -13.83
C PHE A 171 15.47 6.42 -13.30
N TRP A 172 16.06 7.39 -14.00
CA TRP A 172 17.16 8.20 -13.48
C TRP A 172 16.73 9.08 -12.31
N VAL A 173 15.57 9.75 -12.41
CA VAL A 173 14.96 10.49 -11.28
C VAL A 173 14.70 9.55 -10.10
N SER A 174 14.15 8.36 -10.40
CA SER A 174 13.93 7.31 -9.41
C SER A 174 15.21 6.89 -8.71
N THR A 175 16.29 6.68 -9.46
CA THR A 175 17.59 6.28 -8.92
C THR A 175 18.16 7.36 -8.01
N GLY A 176 18.13 8.63 -8.45
CA GLY A 176 18.60 9.76 -7.66
C GLY A 176 17.84 9.90 -6.34
N LEU A 177 16.50 9.81 -6.39
CA LEU A 177 15.67 9.89 -5.20
C LEU A 177 15.90 8.70 -4.25
N ALA A 178 16.03 7.47 -4.78
CA ALA A 178 16.32 6.28 -3.99
C ALA A 178 17.70 6.37 -3.30
N LEU A 179 18.72 6.91 -3.95
CA LEU A 179 20.03 7.14 -3.33
C LEU A 179 19.95 8.17 -2.19
N VAL A 180 19.21 9.26 -2.38
CA VAL A 180 18.94 10.23 -1.31
C VAL A 180 18.26 9.56 -0.12
N VAL A 181 17.21 8.77 -0.37
CA VAL A 181 16.52 8.01 0.69
C VAL A 181 17.44 7.04 1.39
N LEU A 182 18.28 6.32 0.65
CA LEU A 182 19.26 5.38 1.20
C LEU A 182 20.23 6.08 2.16
N VAL A 183 20.83 7.18 1.72
CA VAL A 183 21.79 7.95 2.54
C VAL A 183 21.12 8.53 3.77
N LEU A 184 19.95 9.16 3.62
CA LEU A 184 19.23 9.77 4.73
C LEU A 184 18.74 8.71 5.74
N THR A 185 18.22 7.57 5.26
CA THR A 185 17.79 6.47 6.11
C THR A 185 18.97 5.88 6.88
N ALA A 186 20.09 5.64 6.23
CA ALA A 186 21.30 5.12 6.87
C ALA A 186 21.88 6.08 7.91
N ALA A 187 21.88 7.41 7.62
CA ALA A 187 22.49 8.41 8.48
C ALA A 187 21.61 8.78 9.69
N VAL A 188 20.30 8.94 9.50
CA VAL A 188 19.41 9.62 10.46
C VAL A 188 18.52 8.65 11.23
N VAL A 189 18.04 7.57 10.60
CA VAL A 189 17.15 6.64 11.26
C VAL A 189 17.88 5.92 12.41
N PRO A 190 17.34 5.96 13.65
CA PRO A 190 17.99 5.33 14.80
C PRO A 190 17.91 3.79 14.72
N THR A 191 18.86 3.12 15.32
CA THR A 191 18.77 1.68 15.58
C THR A 191 18.00 1.47 16.87
N VAL A 192 16.76 1.00 16.76
CA VAL A 192 15.96 0.58 17.92
C VAL A 192 16.32 -0.87 18.24
N ARG A 193 16.51 -1.19 19.53
CA ARG A 193 16.93 -2.53 19.99
C ARG A 193 15.73 -3.41 20.32
N ASP A 194 14.83 -3.60 19.36
CA ASP A 194 13.65 -4.47 19.52
C ASP A 194 13.69 -5.65 18.54
N SER A 195 14.89 -6.18 18.24
CA SER A 195 14.99 -7.36 17.40
C SER A 195 14.79 -8.63 18.26
N HIS A 196 13.87 -9.47 17.84
CA HIS A 196 13.63 -10.78 18.43
C HIS A 196 14.24 -11.84 17.51
N PRO A 197 15.40 -12.42 17.88
CA PRO A 197 16.03 -13.46 17.06
C PRO A 197 15.06 -14.63 16.85
N ALA A 198 14.82 -14.96 15.61
CA ALA A 198 14.01 -16.09 15.17
C ALA A 198 14.65 -16.68 13.90
N HIS A 199 14.20 -17.85 13.48
CA HIS A 199 14.68 -18.47 12.24
C HIS A 199 13.91 -17.92 11.03
N ILE A 200 14.63 -17.75 9.90
CA ILE A 200 13.98 -17.36 8.65
C ILE A 200 13.21 -18.57 8.13
N ASP A 201 11.91 -18.42 7.99
CA ASP A 201 11.06 -19.41 7.35
C ASP A 201 11.13 -19.28 5.82
N VAL A 202 12.15 -19.90 5.23
CA VAL A 202 12.34 -19.88 3.77
C VAL A 202 11.20 -20.61 3.05
N VAL A 203 10.68 -21.70 3.63
CA VAL A 203 9.57 -22.47 3.05
C VAL A 203 8.29 -21.63 3.07
N GLY A 204 8.01 -20.94 4.17
CA GLY A 204 6.89 -19.99 4.28
C GLY A 204 7.00 -18.87 3.27
N ILE A 205 8.19 -18.26 3.09
CA ILE A 205 8.42 -17.22 2.08
C ILE A 205 8.15 -17.75 0.67
N LEU A 206 8.69 -18.91 0.31
CA LEU A 206 8.51 -19.51 -1.01
C LEU A 206 7.06 -19.93 -1.26
N GLY A 207 6.40 -20.52 -0.27
CA GLY A 207 5.00 -20.92 -0.36
C GLY A 207 4.09 -19.73 -0.59
N LEU A 208 4.27 -18.64 0.17
CA LEU A 208 3.55 -17.39 -0.03
C LEU A 208 3.85 -16.80 -1.43
N ALA A 209 5.12 -16.74 -1.82
CA ALA A 209 5.54 -16.16 -3.10
C ALA A 209 4.93 -16.91 -4.29
N VAL A 210 5.03 -18.23 -4.31
CA VAL A 210 4.50 -19.07 -5.40
C VAL A 210 2.98 -19.03 -5.43
N GLY A 211 2.32 -19.28 -4.29
CA GLY A 211 0.87 -19.34 -4.21
C GLY A 211 0.21 -18.01 -4.53
N LEU A 212 0.72 -16.91 -3.94
CA LEU A 212 0.20 -15.58 -4.17
C LEU A 212 0.45 -15.11 -5.61
N SER A 213 1.68 -15.32 -6.14
CA SER A 213 2.00 -14.93 -7.51
C SER A 213 1.14 -15.70 -8.52
N ALA A 214 0.99 -17.01 -8.37
CA ALA A 214 0.14 -17.81 -9.27
C ALA A 214 -1.32 -17.30 -9.25
N ALA A 215 -1.91 -17.10 -8.05
CA ALA A 215 -3.28 -16.63 -7.94
C ALA A 215 -3.45 -15.22 -8.54
N LEU A 216 -2.56 -14.27 -8.21
CA LEU A 216 -2.66 -12.89 -8.69
C LEU A 216 -2.34 -12.76 -10.19
N ILE A 217 -1.46 -13.59 -10.75
CA ILE A 217 -1.21 -13.67 -12.20
C ILE A 217 -2.48 -14.12 -12.91
N GLY A 218 -3.11 -15.21 -12.46
CA GLY A 218 -4.36 -15.69 -13.04
C GLY A 218 -5.45 -14.62 -13.01
N VAL A 219 -5.61 -13.92 -11.88
CA VAL A 219 -6.57 -12.81 -11.75
C VAL A 219 -6.20 -11.64 -12.67
N SER A 220 -4.95 -11.21 -12.71
CA SER A 220 -4.48 -10.05 -13.49
C SER A 220 -4.52 -10.31 -15.01
N LYS A 221 -4.30 -11.55 -15.44
CA LYS A 221 -4.26 -11.94 -16.86
C LYS A 221 -5.57 -12.52 -17.36
N GLY A 222 -6.56 -12.72 -16.50
CA GLY A 222 -7.84 -13.33 -16.85
C GLY A 222 -8.57 -12.65 -18.01
N SER A 223 -8.50 -11.32 -18.12
CA SER A 223 -9.05 -10.58 -19.25
C SER A 223 -8.28 -10.80 -20.56
N THR A 224 -6.98 -11.09 -20.51
CA THR A 224 -6.11 -11.30 -21.68
C THR A 224 -6.10 -12.76 -22.14
N TRP A 225 -5.99 -13.69 -21.18
CA TRP A 225 -5.97 -15.13 -21.46
C TRP A 225 -7.37 -15.73 -21.67
N GLY A 226 -8.41 -15.02 -21.19
CA GLY A 226 -9.78 -15.49 -21.09
C GLY A 226 -10.06 -16.09 -19.71
N TRP A 227 -11.15 -15.68 -19.07
CA TRP A 227 -11.52 -16.13 -17.71
C TRP A 227 -11.76 -17.63 -17.58
N GLY A 228 -12.18 -18.29 -18.67
CA GLY A 228 -12.40 -19.75 -18.73
C GLY A 228 -11.21 -20.55 -19.26
N SER A 229 -10.08 -19.91 -19.58
CA SER A 229 -8.92 -20.59 -20.11
C SER A 229 -8.24 -21.49 -19.06
N PRO A 230 -7.62 -22.62 -19.48
CA PRO A 230 -6.88 -23.50 -18.57
C PRO A 230 -5.76 -22.75 -17.83
N GLU A 231 -5.12 -21.78 -18.47
CA GLU A 231 -4.04 -20.97 -17.91
C GLU A 231 -4.56 -20.10 -16.76
N THR A 232 -5.69 -19.43 -16.95
CA THR A 232 -6.30 -18.58 -15.92
C THR A 232 -6.82 -19.41 -14.76
N VAL A 233 -7.66 -20.41 -15.06
CA VAL A 233 -8.27 -21.27 -14.04
C VAL A 233 -7.19 -22.06 -13.30
N GLY A 234 -6.23 -22.64 -14.03
CA GLY A 234 -5.12 -23.39 -13.45
C GLY A 234 -4.22 -22.54 -12.56
N SER A 235 -3.92 -21.30 -12.96
CA SER A 235 -3.12 -20.37 -12.15
C SER A 235 -3.86 -19.97 -10.87
N ILE A 236 -5.15 -19.64 -10.96
CA ILE A 236 -5.95 -19.25 -9.77
C ILE A 236 -6.11 -20.44 -8.82
N LEU A 237 -6.58 -21.58 -9.32
CA LEU A 237 -6.81 -22.75 -8.47
C LEU A 237 -5.50 -23.32 -7.91
N GLY A 238 -4.46 -23.41 -8.73
CA GLY A 238 -3.13 -23.84 -8.30
C GLY A 238 -2.56 -22.90 -7.23
N GLY A 239 -2.65 -21.59 -7.45
CA GLY A 239 -2.23 -20.59 -6.47
C GLY A 239 -3.00 -20.68 -5.15
N VAL A 240 -4.32 -20.84 -5.20
CA VAL A 240 -5.16 -21.02 -4.01
C VAL A 240 -4.80 -22.31 -3.27
N LEU A 241 -4.60 -23.41 -3.98
CA LEU A 241 -4.19 -24.68 -3.35
C LEU A 241 -2.83 -24.57 -2.66
N VAL A 242 -1.86 -23.91 -3.30
CA VAL A 242 -0.56 -23.63 -2.67
C VAL A 242 -0.71 -22.75 -1.44
N LEU A 243 -1.56 -21.71 -1.48
CA LEU A 243 -1.83 -20.84 -0.31
C LEU A 243 -2.54 -21.58 0.82
N LEU A 244 -3.43 -22.52 0.51
CA LEU A 244 -4.06 -23.36 1.53
C LEU A 244 -3.05 -24.31 2.18
N ALA A 245 -2.19 -24.95 1.38
CA ALA A 245 -1.11 -25.81 1.89
C ALA A 245 -0.12 -25.00 2.72
N TRP A 246 0.26 -23.80 2.25
CA TRP A 246 1.07 -22.83 2.97
C TRP A 246 0.42 -22.43 4.31
N GLY A 247 -0.86 -22.14 4.31
CA GLY A 247 -1.58 -21.80 5.55
C GLY A 247 -1.57 -22.93 6.58
N VAL A 248 -1.71 -24.17 6.15
CA VAL A 248 -1.58 -25.34 7.04
C VAL A 248 -0.15 -25.48 7.58
N TYR A 249 0.86 -25.21 6.74
CA TYR A 249 2.26 -25.21 7.14
C TYR A 249 2.54 -24.13 8.20
N GLU A 250 2.14 -22.85 7.95
CA GLU A 250 2.33 -21.73 8.88
C GLU A 250 1.65 -21.95 10.25
N LEU A 251 0.47 -22.60 10.25
CA LEU A 251 -0.21 -22.94 11.51
C LEU A 251 0.53 -23.98 12.35
N ARG A 252 1.43 -24.77 11.75
CA ARG A 252 2.20 -25.82 12.42
C ARG A 252 3.64 -25.43 12.71
N HIS A 253 4.12 -24.33 12.09
CA HIS A 253 5.48 -23.86 12.27
C HIS A 253 5.61 -23.03 13.54
N ASP A 254 6.74 -23.17 14.27
CA ASP A 254 6.96 -22.48 15.55
C ASP A 254 7.33 -21.01 15.34
N ASP A 255 8.12 -20.72 14.28
CA ASP A 255 8.55 -19.37 13.90
C ASP A 255 7.98 -18.99 12.52
N PRO A 256 6.63 -18.87 12.35
CA PRO A 256 6.02 -18.68 11.05
C PRO A 256 6.39 -17.32 10.43
N LEU A 257 6.39 -17.25 9.10
CA LEU A 257 6.52 -15.97 8.38
C LEU A 257 5.38 -15.03 8.75
N VAL A 258 4.16 -15.55 8.76
CA VAL A 258 2.93 -14.86 9.16
C VAL A 258 2.24 -15.69 10.23
N ASP A 259 2.14 -15.16 11.45
CA ASP A 259 1.34 -15.83 12.49
C ASP A 259 -0.15 -15.76 12.13
N LEU A 260 -0.64 -16.85 11.52
CA LEU A 260 -2.06 -16.97 11.14
C LEU A 260 -2.99 -17.05 12.35
N ARG A 261 -2.48 -17.46 13.53
CA ARG A 261 -3.27 -17.46 14.77
C ARG A 261 -3.55 -16.04 15.22
N THR A 262 -2.54 -15.17 15.17
CA THR A 262 -2.70 -13.73 15.43
C THR A 262 -3.54 -13.07 14.32
N THR A 263 -3.30 -13.40 13.06
CA THR A 263 -4.01 -12.84 11.91
C THR A 263 -5.50 -13.22 11.90
N SER A 264 -5.86 -14.41 12.39
CA SER A 264 -7.25 -14.88 12.46
C SER A 264 -8.04 -14.29 13.64
N ARG A 265 -7.39 -13.60 14.58
CA ARG A 265 -8.12 -12.89 15.65
C ARG A 265 -9.07 -11.86 15.04
N LYS A 266 -10.31 -11.82 15.51
CA LYS A 266 -11.37 -10.95 14.95
C LYS A 266 -10.93 -9.51 14.66
N PRO A 267 -10.21 -8.79 15.56
CA PRO A 267 -9.81 -7.42 15.26
C PRO A 267 -8.86 -7.32 14.06
N VAL A 268 -7.88 -8.23 13.98
CA VAL A 268 -6.87 -8.25 12.89
C VAL A 268 -7.51 -8.74 11.59
N LEU A 269 -8.32 -9.80 11.64
CA LEU A 269 -9.01 -10.37 10.49
C LEU A 269 -9.94 -9.34 9.82
N PHE A 270 -10.83 -8.70 10.59
CA PHE A 270 -11.75 -7.71 10.01
C PHE A 270 -11.03 -6.46 9.53
N THR A 271 -9.93 -6.05 10.17
CA THR A 271 -9.09 -4.94 9.66
C THR A 271 -8.43 -5.30 8.34
N ASN A 272 -7.93 -6.52 8.19
CA ASN A 272 -7.32 -7.01 6.96
C ASN A 272 -8.35 -7.16 5.84
N LEU A 273 -9.55 -7.66 6.14
CA LEU A 273 -10.63 -7.75 5.17
C LEU A 273 -11.12 -6.36 4.73
N ALA A 274 -11.24 -5.42 5.67
CA ALA A 274 -11.54 -4.02 5.34
C ALA A 274 -10.43 -3.40 4.46
N ALA A 275 -9.15 -3.70 4.74
CA ALA A 275 -8.03 -3.23 3.93
C ALA A 275 -8.08 -3.76 2.48
N LEU A 276 -8.50 -5.01 2.28
CA LEU A 276 -8.71 -5.57 0.94
C LEU A 276 -9.81 -4.80 0.19
N LEU A 277 -10.96 -4.60 0.82
CA LEU A 277 -12.12 -3.92 0.21
C LEU A 277 -11.83 -2.44 -0.08
N ILE A 278 -11.15 -1.75 0.83
CA ILE A 278 -10.75 -0.35 0.65
C ILE A 278 -9.67 -0.25 -0.42
N GLY A 279 -8.71 -1.19 -0.46
CA GLY A 279 -7.70 -1.28 -1.52
C GLY A 279 -8.34 -1.46 -2.89
N PHE A 280 -9.40 -2.29 -2.98
CA PHE A 280 -10.22 -2.41 -4.18
C PHE A 280 -10.82 -1.05 -4.57
N GLY A 281 -11.49 -0.37 -3.64
CA GLY A 281 -12.08 0.94 -3.88
C GLY A 281 -11.05 1.97 -4.36
N MET A 282 -9.88 2.04 -3.74
CA MET A 282 -8.82 2.98 -4.16
C MET A 282 -8.37 2.75 -5.60
N MET A 283 -8.19 1.50 -6.02
CA MET A 283 -7.65 1.19 -7.35
C MET A 283 -8.69 1.42 -8.44
N ALA A 284 -9.97 1.22 -8.17
CA ALA A 284 -11.04 1.48 -9.11
C ALA A 284 -10.96 2.92 -9.66
N GLN A 285 -10.78 3.93 -8.79
CA GLN A 285 -10.61 5.33 -9.21
C GLN A 285 -9.35 5.53 -10.07
N ALA A 286 -8.25 4.93 -9.68
CA ALA A 286 -6.97 5.09 -10.37
C ALA A 286 -6.98 4.52 -11.80
N ILE A 287 -7.87 3.58 -12.09
CA ILE A 287 -8.02 2.98 -13.42
C ILE A 287 -9.10 3.69 -14.24
N VAL A 288 -10.28 3.90 -13.64
CA VAL A 288 -11.49 4.31 -14.37
C VAL A 288 -11.45 5.78 -14.75
N VAL A 289 -11.07 6.66 -13.82
CA VAL A 289 -11.08 8.12 -14.04
C VAL A 289 -10.12 8.55 -15.15
N PRO A 290 -8.83 8.10 -15.17
CA PRO A 290 -7.94 8.50 -16.27
C PRO A 290 -8.40 8.01 -17.64
N GLN A 291 -9.02 6.83 -17.73
CA GLN A 291 -9.53 6.31 -18.99
C GLN A 291 -10.68 7.16 -19.51
N LEU A 292 -11.64 7.52 -18.65
CA LEU A 292 -12.76 8.39 -19.05
C LEU A 292 -12.27 9.80 -19.44
N LEU A 293 -11.29 10.37 -18.73
CA LEU A 293 -10.69 11.66 -19.08
C LEU A 293 -10.03 11.64 -20.47
N GLN A 294 -9.38 10.53 -20.84
CA GLN A 294 -8.63 10.41 -22.09
C GLN A 294 -9.46 9.88 -23.25
N LEU A 295 -10.66 9.37 -22.98
CA LEU A 295 -11.54 8.85 -24.04
C LEU A 295 -11.91 9.94 -25.03
N PRO A 296 -11.89 9.68 -26.38
CA PRO A 296 -12.20 10.67 -27.38
C PRO A 296 -13.60 11.27 -27.22
N GLU A 297 -13.74 12.58 -27.44
CA GLU A 297 -15.04 13.28 -27.42
C GLU A 297 -16.03 12.73 -28.44
N ALA A 298 -15.55 12.10 -29.51
CA ALA A 298 -16.37 11.45 -30.53
C ALA A 298 -17.29 10.34 -29.98
N THR A 299 -17.02 9.84 -28.75
CA THR A 299 -17.90 8.88 -28.05
C THR A 299 -19.20 9.53 -27.53
N GLY A 300 -19.23 10.86 -27.41
CA GLY A 300 -20.34 11.61 -26.81
C GLY A 300 -20.29 11.78 -25.29
N TYR A 301 -19.43 11.04 -24.59
CA TYR A 301 -19.22 11.09 -23.12
C TYR A 301 -17.73 11.15 -22.74
N GLY A 302 -16.81 10.87 -23.67
CA GLY A 302 -15.38 10.99 -23.46
C GLY A 302 -14.96 12.46 -23.36
N LEU A 303 -13.92 12.73 -22.60
CA LEU A 303 -13.51 14.10 -22.24
C LEU A 303 -12.27 14.58 -23.01
N GLY A 304 -11.69 13.78 -23.92
CA GLY A 304 -10.66 14.16 -24.87
C GLY A 304 -9.35 14.68 -24.27
N GLN A 305 -9.07 14.40 -23.00
CA GLN A 305 -7.90 14.95 -22.31
C GLN A 305 -6.61 14.21 -22.72
N SER A 306 -5.51 14.97 -22.83
CA SER A 306 -4.18 14.36 -22.97
C SER A 306 -3.79 13.62 -21.67
N ILE A 307 -2.82 12.72 -21.76
CA ILE A 307 -2.28 11.99 -20.58
C ILE A 307 -1.83 12.96 -19.49
N LEU A 308 -1.12 14.03 -19.86
CA LEU A 308 -0.67 15.05 -18.91
C LEU A 308 -1.85 15.80 -18.28
N ALA A 309 -2.83 16.22 -19.08
CA ALA A 309 -4.01 16.91 -18.59
C ALA A 309 -4.83 16.01 -17.64
N ALA A 310 -5.03 14.74 -17.99
CA ALA A 310 -5.69 13.77 -17.11
C ALA A 310 -4.95 13.61 -15.77
N GLY A 311 -3.61 13.52 -15.79
CA GLY A 311 -2.79 13.50 -14.60
C GLY A 311 -2.93 14.76 -13.74
N LEU A 312 -2.98 15.93 -14.37
CA LEU A 312 -3.17 17.23 -13.68
C LEU A 312 -4.57 17.33 -13.05
N TRP A 313 -5.63 16.85 -13.74
CA TRP A 313 -6.98 16.80 -13.18
C TRP A 313 -7.08 15.85 -11.97
N MET A 314 -6.28 14.79 -11.91
CA MET A 314 -6.26 13.86 -10.78
C MET A 314 -5.35 14.30 -9.62
N ALA A 315 -4.35 15.15 -9.89
CA ALA A 315 -3.36 15.56 -8.89
C ALA A 315 -3.97 16.19 -7.62
N PRO A 316 -5.00 17.07 -7.69
CA PRO A 316 -5.63 17.62 -6.49
C PRO A 316 -6.18 16.54 -5.55
N GLY A 317 -6.74 15.46 -6.09
CA GLY A 317 -7.21 14.33 -5.30
C GLY A 317 -6.10 13.72 -4.44
N GLY A 318 -4.92 13.46 -5.02
CA GLY A 318 -3.80 12.91 -4.26
C GLY A 318 -3.29 13.83 -3.15
N PHE A 319 -3.29 15.15 -3.37
CA PHE A 319 -2.95 16.12 -2.32
C PHE A 319 -3.97 16.11 -1.17
N MET A 320 -5.23 15.80 -1.43
CA MET A 320 -6.26 15.68 -0.39
C MET A 320 -5.92 14.61 0.64
N MET A 321 -5.23 13.53 0.28
CA MET A 321 -4.76 12.54 1.26
C MET A 321 -3.85 13.19 2.32
N LEU A 322 -2.97 14.11 1.93
CA LEU A 322 -2.10 14.82 2.86
C LEU A 322 -2.87 15.86 3.69
N VAL A 323 -3.78 16.61 3.06
CA VAL A 323 -4.63 17.61 3.73
C VAL A 323 -5.51 16.95 4.80
N PHE A 324 -6.02 15.73 4.54
CA PHE A 324 -6.86 15.00 5.48
C PHE A 324 -6.11 14.12 6.48
N ALA A 325 -4.77 14.00 6.38
CA ALA A 325 -3.98 13.24 7.36
C ALA A 325 -4.10 13.79 8.81
N PRO A 326 -4.09 15.11 9.08
CA PRO A 326 -4.39 15.64 10.41
C PRO A 326 -5.81 15.33 10.89
N VAL A 327 -6.79 15.35 9.97
CA VAL A 327 -8.19 14.98 10.28
C VAL A 327 -8.26 13.52 10.70
N SER A 328 -7.59 12.62 9.94
CA SER A 328 -7.46 11.20 10.28
C SER A 328 -6.87 11.02 11.68
N SER A 329 -5.74 11.66 11.97
CA SER A 329 -5.10 11.60 13.28
C SER A 329 -6.03 12.06 14.42
N ARG A 330 -6.74 13.17 14.22
CA ARG A 330 -7.70 13.69 15.20
C ARG A 330 -8.88 12.73 15.40
N LEU A 331 -9.43 12.17 14.34
CA LEU A 331 -10.52 11.20 14.43
C LEU A 331 -10.06 9.91 15.14
N ILE A 332 -8.86 9.41 14.82
CA ILE A 332 -8.29 8.21 15.48
C ILE A 332 -8.21 8.43 17.00
N THR A 333 -7.80 9.62 17.44
CA THR A 333 -7.66 9.91 18.87
C THR A 333 -8.98 10.20 19.57
N THR A 334 -9.99 10.74 18.88
CA THR A 334 -11.28 11.14 19.46
C THR A 334 -12.34 10.04 19.40
N VAL A 335 -12.57 9.48 18.21
CA VAL A 335 -13.62 8.46 17.98
C VAL A 335 -13.06 7.04 17.81
N GLY A 336 -11.73 6.91 17.71
CA GLY A 336 -11.02 5.64 17.56
C GLY A 336 -10.82 5.21 16.10
N ALA A 337 -9.79 4.40 15.87
CA ALA A 337 -9.36 3.99 14.52
C ALA A 337 -10.43 3.20 13.76
N ARG A 338 -11.24 2.38 14.44
CA ARG A 338 -12.35 1.63 13.85
C ARG A 338 -13.37 2.53 13.16
N ILE A 339 -13.87 3.56 13.86
CA ILE A 339 -14.86 4.49 13.33
C ILE A 339 -14.24 5.36 12.25
N THR A 340 -12.99 5.79 12.44
CA THR A 340 -12.24 6.57 11.45
C THR A 340 -12.10 5.82 10.14
N LEU A 341 -11.79 4.52 10.19
CA LEU A 341 -11.71 3.66 9.01
C LEU A 341 -13.04 3.58 8.27
N SER A 342 -14.14 3.38 9.03
CA SER A 342 -15.48 3.31 8.46
C SER A 342 -15.90 4.65 7.82
N ILE A 343 -15.64 5.79 8.48
CA ILE A 343 -15.90 7.13 7.92
C ILE A 343 -15.13 7.30 6.61
N GLY A 344 -13.83 7.00 6.59
CA GLY A 344 -13.01 7.09 5.38
C GLY A 344 -13.59 6.27 4.23
N ALA A 345 -13.98 5.03 4.49
CA ALA A 345 -14.57 4.14 3.48
C ALA A 345 -15.94 4.64 2.97
N VAL A 346 -16.79 5.20 3.84
CA VAL A 346 -18.06 5.84 3.43
C VAL A 346 -17.79 7.06 2.54
N VAL A 347 -16.80 7.89 2.87
CA VAL A 347 -16.42 9.05 2.04
C VAL A 347 -15.88 8.61 0.68
N ILE A 348 -15.09 7.52 0.62
CA ILE A 348 -14.68 6.92 -0.67
C ILE A 348 -15.90 6.54 -1.49
N SER A 349 -16.86 5.82 -0.89
CA SER A 349 -18.10 5.42 -1.56
C SER A 349 -18.89 6.62 -2.06
N ALA A 350 -19.00 7.68 -1.25
CA ALA A 350 -19.67 8.93 -1.64
C ALA A 350 -19.01 9.60 -2.85
N GLY A 351 -17.67 9.59 -2.93
CA GLY A 351 -16.93 10.08 -4.10
C GLY A 351 -17.30 9.34 -5.38
N TYR A 352 -17.47 8.01 -5.32
CA TYR A 352 -17.93 7.21 -6.46
C TYR A 352 -19.38 7.48 -6.85
N VAL A 353 -20.26 7.63 -5.84
CA VAL A 353 -21.67 7.99 -6.10
C VAL A 353 -21.77 9.37 -6.75
N LEU A 354 -20.94 10.32 -6.31
CA LEU A 354 -20.83 11.63 -6.96
C LEU A 354 -20.35 11.51 -8.41
N ALA A 355 -19.39 10.63 -8.70
CA ALA A 355 -18.89 10.42 -10.06
C ALA A 355 -19.99 9.96 -11.03
N LEU A 356 -21.01 9.21 -10.58
CA LEU A 356 -22.14 8.80 -11.39
C LEU A 356 -22.96 9.98 -11.97
N GLY A 357 -23.03 11.09 -11.26
CA GLY A 357 -23.72 12.30 -11.69
C GLY A 357 -22.78 13.45 -12.12
N LEU A 358 -21.48 13.23 -12.03
CA LEU A 358 -20.44 14.23 -12.27
C LEU A 358 -19.37 13.65 -13.21
N MET A 359 -19.73 13.27 -14.45
CA MET A 359 -18.81 12.67 -15.41
C MET A 359 -18.78 13.37 -16.78
N ASP A 360 -19.54 14.49 -16.94
CA ASP A 360 -19.66 15.20 -18.21
C ASP A 360 -18.53 16.21 -18.49
N ALA A 361 -17.71 16.51 -17.48
CA ALA A 361 -16.61 17.46 -17.61
C ALA A 361 -15.40 17.08 -16.72
N PRO A 362 -14.15 17.42 -17.14
CA PRO A 362 -12.95 17.05 -16.36
C PRO A 362 -12.96 17.55 -14.92
N TRP A 363 -13.43 18.78 -14.67
CA TRP A 363 -13.52 19.35 -13.33
C TRP A 363 -14.53 18.61 -12.42
N GLN A 364 -15.57 18.03 -12.98
CA GLN A 364 -16.55 17.24 -12.24
C GLN A 364 -15.92 15.95 -11.71
N LEU A 365 -15.18 15.23 -12.57
CA LEU A 365 -14.42 14.04 -12.15
C LEU A 365 -13.32 14.40 -11.16
N MET A 366 -12.70 15.58 -11.28
CA MET A 366 -11.75 16.08 -10.29
C MET A 366 -12.42 16.23 -8.91
N VAL A 367 -13.61 16.83 -8.84
CA VAL A 367 -14.36 16.98 -7.57
C VAL A 367 -14.70 15.63 -6.96
N ALA A 368 -15.23 14.69 -7.75
CA ALA A 368 -15.51 13.34 -7.29
C ALA A 368 -14.24 12.63 -6.78
N SER A 369 -13.12 12.80 -7.49
CA SER A 369 -11.81 12.26 -7.11
C SER A 369 -11.26 12.90 -5.83
N ILE A 370 -11.46 14.20 -5.62
CA ILE A 370 -11.10 14.91 -4.38
C ILE A 370 -11.84 14.30 -3.18
N VAL A 371 -13.16 14.08 -3.32
CA VAL A 371 -13.98 13.48 -2.25
C VAL A 371 -13.52 12.05 -1.94
N ALA A 372 -13.36 11.21 -2.96
CA ALA A 372 -12.89 9.84 -2.76
C ALA A 372 -11.50 9.79 -2.11
N SER A 373 -10.57 10.62 -2.56
CA SER A 373 -9.21 10.70 -2.02
C SER A 373 -9.16 11.29 -0.61
N ALA A 374 -10.07 12.22 -0.26
CA ALA A 374 -10.24 12.68 1.11
C ALA A 374 -10.65 11.51 2.03
N GLY A 375 -11.56 10.64 1.56
CA GLY A 375 -11.93 9.43 2.26
C GLY A 375 -10.73 8.48 2.47
N VAL A 376 -9.89 8.32 1.44
CA VAL A 376 -8.64 7.56 1.58
C VAL A 376 -7.74 8.21 2.64
N GLY A 377 -7.53 9.52 2.59
CA GLY A 377 -6.71 10.27 3.58
C GLY A 377 -7.21 10.09 5.01
N ILE A 378 -8.54 10.02 5.21
CA ILE A 378 -9.15 9.77 6.52
C ILE A 378 -8.92 8.32 6.97
N GLY A 379 -9.21 7.33 6.11
CA GLY A 379 -9.26 5.93 6.50
C GLY A 379 -7.91 5.20 6.51
N TYR A 380 -6.97 5.62 5.66
CA TYR A 380 -5.76 4.85 5.36
C TYR A 380 -4.86 4.61 6.59
N ALA A 381 -4.67 5.64 7.43
CA ALA A 381 -3.86 5.53 8.64
C ALA A 381 -4.53 4.71 9.76
N ALA A 382 -5.84 4.59 9.71
CA ALA A 382 -6.59 3.82 10.70
C ALA A 382 -6.34 2.31 10.57
N MET A 383 -6.07 1.79 9.36
CA MET A 383 -5.77 0.38 9.13
C MET A 383 -4.52 -0.09 9.89
N PRO A 384 -3.32 0.48 9.64
CA PRO A 384 -2.13 0.06 10.38
C PRO A 384 -2.25 0.36 11.88
N THR A 385 -2.96 1.43 12.28
CA THR A 385 -3.20 1.72 13.70
C THR A 385 -3.99 0.58 14.36
N LEU A 386 -5.08 0.10 13.73
CA LEU A 386 -5.86 -1.03 14.23
C LEU A 386 -5.01 -2.31 14.31
N ILE A 387 -4.15 -2.57 13.35
CA ILE A 387 -3.24 -3.72 13.40
C ILE A 387 -2.28 -3.58 14.59
N LEU A 388 -1.58 -2.46 14.67
CA LEU A 388 -0.58 -2.21 15.70
C LEU A 388 -1.17 -2.21 17.13
N ASP A 389 -2.46 -1.89 17.28
CA ASP A 389 -3.16 -1.94 18.57
C ASP A 389 -3.59 -3.37 18.97
N ASN A 390 -3.58 -4.33 18.04
CA ASN A 390 -4.13 -5.68 18.23
C ASN A 390 -3.12 -6.80 17.99
N VAL A 391 -1.88 -6.49 17.58
CA VAL A 391 -0.78 -7.45 17.45
C VAL A 391 0.28 -7.23 18.53
N PRO A 392 1.00 -8.27 18.98
CA PRO A 392 2.14 -8.10 19.85
C PRO A 392 3.21 -7.20 19.24
N ALA A 393 3.95 -6.44 20.06
CA ALA A 393 5.01 -5.53 19.58
C ALA A 393 6.07 -6.25 18.74
N ARG A 394 6.39 -7.51 19.07
CA ARG A 394 7.32 -8.38 18.33
C ARG A 394 6.84 -8.77 16.92
N GLU A 395 5.57 -8.56 16.59
CA GLU A 395 4.92 -8.88 15.32
C GLU A 395 4.41 -7.60 14.61
N ALA A 396 4.80 -6.43 15.08
CA ALA A 396 4.29 -5.16 14.59
C ALA A 396 4.60 -4.94 13.09
N GLY A 397 5.82 -5.23 12.66
CA GLY A 397 6.24 -5.12 11.27
C GLY A 397 5.52 -6.14 10.39
N SER A 398 5.49 -7.41 10.81
CA SER A 398 4.79 -8.49 10.11
C SER A 398 3.29 -8.18 9.99
N GLY A 399 2.62 -7.77 11.07
CA GLY A 399 1.20 -7.43 11.05
C GLY A 399 0.85 -6.31 10.07
N VAL A 400 1.62 -5.21 10.06
CA VAL A 400 1.44 -4.11 9.10
C VAL A 400 1.77 -4.58 7.68
N GLY A 401 2.76 -5.47 7.51
CA GLY A 401 3.10 -6.08 6.24
C GLY A 401 1.95 -6.90 5.65
N VAL A 402 1.30 -7.74 6.47
CA VAL A 402 0.10 -8.52 6.06
C VAL A 402 -1.06 -7.59 5.71
N ASN A 403 -1.28 -6.52 6.46
CA ASN A 403 -2.29 -5.52 6.12
C ASN A 403 -2.01 -4.85 4.77
N GLY A 404 -0.74 -4.53 4.49
CA GLY A 404 -0.29 -4.05 3.19
C GLY A 404 -0.52 -5.06 2.07
N LEU A 405 -0.22 -6.34 2.31
CA LEU A 405 -0.51 -7.44 1.38
C LEU A 405 -2.01 -7.52 1.07
N MET A 406 -2.89 -7.53 2.07
CA MET A 406 -4.34 -7.61 1.85
C MET A 406 -4.85 -6.45 1.00
N ARG A 407 -4.34 -5.24 1.22
CA ARG A 407 -4.65 -4.08 0.38
C ARG A 407 -4.15 -4.28 -1.05
N SER A 408 -2.94 -4.80 -1.25
CA SER A 408 -2.38 -5.09 -2.58
C SER A 408 -3.19 -6.15 -3.32
N VAL A 409 -3.67 -7.18 -2.63
CA VAL A 409 -4.61 -8.17 -3.20
C VAL A 409 -5.89 -7.47 -3.66
N GLY A 410 -6.47 -6.60 -2.84
CA GLY A 410 -7.65 -5.81 -3.19
C GLY A 410 -7.44 -4.95 -4.43
N THR A 411 -6.29 -4.26 -4.53
CA THR A 411 -5.95 -3.43 -5.71
C THR A 411 -5.79 -4.27 -6.98
N THR A 412 -5.20 -5.46 -6.88
CA THR A 412 -5.04 -6.37 -8.03
C THR A 412 -6.40 -6.92 -8.52
N ILE A 413 -7.26 -7.33 -7.58
CA ILE A 413 -8.62 -7.80 -7.91
C ILE A 413 -9.42 -6.66 -8.55
N ALA A 414 -9.31 -5.43 -8.03
CA ALA A 414 -9.97 -4.26 -8.63
C ALA A 414 -9.52 -4.05 -10.08
N GLY A 415 -8.21 -4.12 -10.34
CA GLY A 415 -7.67 -4.00 -11.69
C GLY A 415 -8.30 -4.98 -12.67
N ALA A 416 -8.39 -6.24 -12.26
CA ALA A 416 -8.99 -7.30 -13.07
C ALA A 416 -10.50 -7.10 -13.29
N VAL A 417 -11.24 -6.75 -12.23
CA VAL A 417 -12.70 -6.53 -12.29
C VAL A 417 -13.01 -5.31 -13.15
N MET A 418 -12.30 -4.19 -12.97
CA MET A 418 -12.51 -2.98 -13.78
C MET A 418 -12.20 -3.24 -15.26
N ALA A 419 -11.09 -3.93 -15.56
CA ALA A 419 -10.75 -4.32 -16.93
C ALA A 419 -11.84 -5.22 -17.54
N ALA A 420 -12.36 -6.21 -16.80
CA ALA A 420 -13.41 -7.08 -17.26
C ALA A 420 -14.71 -6.30 -17.56
N ILE A 421 -15.10 -5.35 -16.72
CA ILE A 421 -16.28 -4.50 -16.94
C ILE A 421 -16.09 -3.63 -18.18
N LEU A 422 -14.97 -2.92 -18.28
CA LEU A 422 -14.68 -2.00 -19.37
C LEU A 422 -14.56 -2.71 -20.74
N THR A 423 -14.16 -3.98 -20.77
CA THR A 423 -14.08 -4.77 -21.99
C THR A 423 -15.36 -5.53 -22.33
N SER A 424 -16.26 -5.73 -21.34
CA SER A 424 -17.53 -6.47 -21.56
C SER A 424 -18.64 -5.61 -22.19
N ARG A 425 -18.54 -4.28 -22.07
CA ARG A 425 -19.50 -3.32 -22.59
C ARG A 425 -18.77 -2.30 -23.44
N THR A 426 -18.81 -2.47 -24.75
CA THR A 426 -18.05 -1.66 -25.69
C THR A 426 -18.94 -1.07 -26.76
N LEU A 427 -18.53 0.11 -27.25
CA LEU A 427 -19.09 0.82 -28.40
C LEU A 427 -18.08 0.79 -29.54
N GLU A 428 -18.52 0.55 -30.76
CA GLU A 428 -17.69 0.67 -31.95
C GLU A 428 -17.65 2.12 -32.45
N LEU A 429 -16.47 2.74 -32.41
CA LEU A 429 -16.24 4.11 -32.97
C LEU A 429 -15.88 4.11 -34.47
N GLY A 430 -15.57 2.94 -35.02
CA GLY A 430 -15.16 2.76 -36.41
C GLY A 430 -14.65 1.34 -36.65
N PRO A 431 -14.33 1.00 -37.92
CA PRO A 431 -13.90 -0.38 -38.25
C PRO A 431 -12.72 -0.84 -37.38
N GLY A 432 -12.98 -1.77 -36.47
CA GLY A 432 -11.96 -2.38 -35.59
C GLY A 432 -11.54 -1.54 -34.37
N VAL A 433 -12.20 -0.39 -34.10
CA VAL A 433 -11.94 0.45 -32.93
C VAL A 433 -13.11 0.32 -31.94
N THR A 434 -12.92 -0.44 -30.89
CA THR A 434 -13.89 -0.59 -29.80
C THR A 434 -13.41 0.17 -28.56
N VAL A 435 -14.33 0.89 -27.90
CA VAL A 435 -14.08 1.61 -26.65
C VAL A 435 -15.14 1.20 -25.61
N PRO A 436 -14.84 1.27 -24.29
CA PRO A 436 -15.85 1.02 -23.27
C PRO A 436 -17.04 1.98 -23.44
N ASP A 437 -18.25 1.53 -23.26
CA ASP A 437 -19.42 2.40 -23.27
C ASP A 437 -19.59 3.17 -21.94
N GLU A 438 -20.46 4.18 -21.93
CA GLU A 438 -20.72 4.99 -20.75
C GLU A 438 -21.21 4.14 -19.56
N SER A 439 -22.07 3.13 -19.82
CA SER A 439 -22.59 2.25 -18.80
C SER A 439 -21.52 1.39 -18.14
N ALA A 440 -20.43 1.09 -18.85
CA ALA A 440 -19.28 0.40 -18.28
C ALA A 440 -18.59 1.26 -17.20
N PHE A 441 -18.41 2.56 -17.45
CA PHE A 441 -17.84 3.49 -16.48
C PHE A 441 -18.76 3.64 -15.26
N GLN A 442 -20.06 3.81 -15.49
CA GLN A 442 -21.05 3.88 -14.40
C GLN A 442 -21.04 2.61 -13.55
N LEU A 443 -20.98 1.42 -14.16
CA LEU A 443 -20.88 0.15 -13.43
C LEU A 443 -19.58 0.05 -12.63
N CYS A 444 -18.46 0.51 -13.17
CA CYS A 444 -17.19 0.58 -12.45
C CYS A 444 -17.30 1.46 -11.19
N PHE A 445 -17.92 2.63 -11.29
CA PHE A 445 -18.16 3.50 -10.14
C PHE A 445 -19.09 2.85 -9.10
N LEU A 446 -20.17 2.19 -9.53
CA LEU A 446 -21.07 1.46 -8.62
C LEU A 446 -20.36 0.32 -7.89
N VAL A 447 -19.56 -0.47 -8.60
CA VAL A 447 -18.79 -1.57 -7.99
C VAL A 447 -17.74 -1.02 -7.01
N GLY A 448 -17.05 0.07 -7.38
CA GLY A 448 -16.11 0.76 -6.48
C GLY A 448 -16.79 1.30 -5.22
N ALA A 449 -17.97 1.94 -5.36
CA ALA A 449 -18.77 2.44 -4.25
C ALA A 449 -19.21 1.29 -3.34
N GLY A 450 -19.72 0.20 -3.92
CA GLY A 450 -20.16 -0.99 -3.20
C GLY A 450 -19.04 -1.64 -2.39
N ALA A 451 -17.85 -1.79 -3.00
CA ALA A 451 -16.69 -2.34 -2.32
C ALA A 451 -16.23 -1.45 -1.14
N ALA A 452 -16.17 -0.13 -1.34
CA ALA A 452 -15.83 0.81 -0.27
C ALA A 452 -16.87 0.76 0.88
N LEU A 453 -18.16 0.72 0.56
CA LEU A 453 -19.22 0.62 1.55
C LEU A 453 -19.16 -0.72 2.31
N ALA A 454 -18.92 -1.83 1.61
CA ALA A 454 -18.69 -3.13 2.25
C ALA A 454 -17.47 -3.07 3.19
N GLY A 455 -16.39 -2.39 2.77
CA GLY A 455 -15.23 -2.14 3.63
C GLY A 455 -15.58 -1.34 4.89
N ALA A 456 -16.46 -0.34 4.79
CA ALA A 456 -16.95 0.43 5.93
C ALA A 456 -17.75 -0.47 6.91
N LEU A 457 -18.63 -1.32 6.39
CA LEU A 457 -19.41 -2.25 7.21
C LEU A 457 -18.50 -3.27 7.90
N VAL A 458 -17.53 -3.84 7.19
CA VAL A 458 -16.56 -4.78 7.77
C VAL A 458 -15.70 -4.10 8.84
N ALA A 459 -15.30 -2.84 8.64
CA ALA A 459 -14.58 -2.07 9.65
C ALA A 459 -15.39 -1.92 10.95
N LEU A 460 -16.72 -1.79 10.87
CA LEU A 460 -17.59 -1.74 12.03
C LEU A 460 -17.71 -3.07 12.78
N LEU A 461 -17.33 -4.20 12.18
CA LEU A 461 -17.27 -5.50 12.85
C LEU A 461 -15.99 -5.68 13.69
N VAL A 462 -15.00 -4.80 13.54
CA VAL A 462 -13.81 -4.80 14.39
C VAL A 462 -14.25 -4.57 15.84
N PRO A 463 -13.93 -5.46 16.80
CA PRO A 463 -14.32 -5.29 18.20
C PRO A 463 -13.77 -3.98 18.78
N LYS A 464 -14.55 -3.36 19.66
CA LYS A 464 -14.05 -2.20 20.43
C LYS A 464 -12.93 -2.66 21.36
N LEU A 465 -11.78 -1.99 21.30
CA LEU A 465 -10.76 -2.16 22.34
C LEU A 465 -11.37 -1.72 23.68
N ARG A 466 -11.44 -2.64 24.64
CA ARG A 466 -11.63 -2.24 26.03
C ARG A 466 -10.37 -1.48 26.43
N ARG A 467 -10.47 -0.17 26.66
CA ARG A 467 -9.41 0.54 27.40
C ARG A 467 -9.29 -0.18 28.73
N PRO A 468 -8.06 -0.56 29.18
CA PRO A 468 -7.87 -1.03 30.54
C PRO A 468 -8.46 0.02 31.48
N ASP A 469 -9.30 -0.40 32.42
CA ASP A 469 -9.83 0.49 33.45
C ASP A 469 -8.64 1.13 34.16
N PRO A 470 -8.55 2.47 34.24
CA PRO A 470 -7.48 3.13 34.98
C PRO A 470 -7.41 2.69 36.45
N GLU A 471 -8.54 2.26 37.01
CA GLU A 471 -8.63 1.76 38.40
C GLU A 471 -8.04 0.35 38.60
N ALA A 472 -7.95 -0.48 37.52
CA ALA A 472 -7.36 -1.82 37.63
C ALA A 472 -5.79 -1.81 37.63
N GLN A 473 -5.18 -0.64 37.43
CA GLN A 473 -3.72 -0.46 37.48
C GLN A 473 -3.21 0.26 38.73
N GLN A 474 -4.09 0.57 39.70
CA GLN A 474 -3.63 0.94 41.01
C GLN A 474 -3.15 -0.35 41.71
N PRO A 475 -1.86 -0.44 42.10
CA PRO A 475 -1.47 -1.51 43.03
C PRO A 475 -2.39 -1.36 44.23
N SER A 476 -3.02 -2.44 44.63
CA SER A 476 -3.68 -2.50 45.95
C SER A 476 -2.62 -2.13 46.99
N VAL A 477 -2.74 -0.90 47.47
CA VAL A 477 -2.04 -0.53 48.70
C VAL A 477 -2.84 -1.21 49.82
N ASP A 478 -2.67 -2.53 49.90
CA ASP A 478 -3.00 -3.22 51.12
C ASP A 478 -2.01 -2.71 52.15
N ALA A 479 -2.52 -1.80 52.96
CA ALA A 479 -1.88 -1.33 54.16
C ALA A 479 -1.68 -2.55 55.08
N ASP A 480 -0.50 -3.10 55.08
CA ASP A 480 -0.03 -3.91 56.17
C ASP A 480 0.48 -2.96 57.28
N GLU A 481 -0.48 -2.29 57.95
CA GLU A 481 -0.28 -1.62 59.22
C GLU A 481 -0.35 -2.68 60.32
N SER A 482 0.64 -3.55 60.41
CA SER A 482 0.97 -4.23 61.66
C SER A 482 2.42 -3.96 61.97
N GLY A 483 2.63 -2.78 62.54
CA GLY A 483 3.88 -2.44 63.22
C GLY A 483 4.05 -3.35 64.46
N GLU A 484 4.87 -4.37 64.33
CA GLU A 484 5.40 -5.08 65.49
C GLU A 484 6.92 -4.94 65.47
N LEU A 485 7.38 -3.97 66.25
CA LEU A 485 8.78 -3.80 66.61
C LEU A 485 9.21 -5.00 67.45
N ALA A 486 9.97 -5.93 66.90
CA ALA A 486 10.68 -6.95 67.74
C ALA A 486 11.88 -6.32 68.44
N PRO A 487 12.09 -6.58 69.72
CA PRO A 487 13.18 -5.98 70.50
C PRO A 487 14.52 -6.64 70.17
N VAL A 488 15.53 -5.78 69.99
CA VAL A 488 16.94 -6.16 69.88
C VAL A 488 17.37 -6.63 71.24
N SER A 489 17.77 -7.90 71.39
CA SER A 489 18.51 -8.42 72.54
C SER A 489 20.01 -8.42 72.27
N VAL A 490 20.73 -7.84 73.19
CA VAL A 490 22.15 -7.65 73.42
C VAL A 490 23.09 -8.77 72.96
#